data_38e7b0f18e09b174bf6b91deff8693eb
#
_entry.id   38e7b0f18e09b174bf6b91deff8693eb
#
_cell.length_a   1.000
_cell.length_b   1.000
_cell.length_c   1.000
_cell.angle_alpha   90.00
_cell.angle_beta   90.00
_cell.angle_gamma   90.00
#
_symmetry.space_group_name_H-M   'P 1'
#
loop_
_entity.id
_entity.type
_entity.pdbx_description
1 polymer ?
#
loop_
_entity_poly.entity_id
_entity_poly.type
_entity_poly.pdbx_seq_one_letter_code
_entity_poly.pdbx_strand_id
1 'polypeptide(L)'
;MKIKCMVQDIKNKDGKEFKALSVSKPYIEHPSKAIAENPTKYFDVRIARKAGALEDRIAPDSKYLDIECKEGDVFISKKTKYPTIIVLAIDSAKPY
;
A
#
# COMPACT_ATOMS: atom_id res chain seq x y z
N MET A 1 -6.83 6.06 -7.74
CA MET A 1 -6.39 4.64 -7.83
C MET A 1 -7.17 3.79 -6.86
N LYS A 2 -7.60 2.64 -7.28
CA LYS A 2 -8.27 1.64 -6.44
C LYS A 2 -7.36 0.43 -6.28
N ILE A 3 -7.12 0.03 -5.04
CA ILE A 3 -6.30 -1.14 -4.73
C ILE A 3 -6.96 -2.00 -3.68
N LYS A 4 -6.81 -3.31 -3.84
CA LYS A 4 -7.18 -4.29 -2.81
C LYS A 4 -5.90 -4.75 -2.13
N CYS A 5 -5.78 -4.46 -0.86
CA CYS A 5 -4.57 -4.67 -0.09
C CYS A 5 -4.72 -5.74 0.97
N MET A 6 -3.62 -6.39 1.27
CA MET A 6 -3.45 -7.16 2.50
C MET A 6 -2.76 -6.29 3.53
N VAL A 7 -3.30 -6.28 4.76
CA VAL A 7 -2.69 -5.56 5.88
C VAL A 7 -1.76 -6.51 6.63
N GLN A 8 -0.55 -6.07 6.87
CA GLN A 8 0.46 -6.82 7.62
C GLN A 8 0.90 -6.03 8.85
N ASP A 9 1.06 -6.73 9.96
CA ASP A 9 1.67 -6.16 11.16
C ASP A 9 3.18 -6.37 11.10
N ILE A 10 3.93 -5.29 11.14
CA ILE A 10 5.39 -5.30 11.04
C ILE A 10 5.96 -4.63 12.29
N LYS A 11 7.09 -5.15 12.79
CA LYS A 11 7.87 -4.50 13.83
C LYS A 11 9.09 -3.82 13.22
N ASN A 12 9.35 -2.57 13.64
CA ASN A 12 10.58 -1.89 13.27
C ASN A 12 11.74 -2.31 14.19
N LYS A 13 12.92 -1.72 13.98
CA LYS A 13 14.13 -2.02 14.79
C LYS A 13 13.96 -1.70 16.27
N ASP A 14 13.10 -0.75 16.61
CA ASP A 14 12.83 -0.33 17.99
C ASP A 14 11.74 -1.18 18.65
N GLY A 15 11.24 -2.21 17.99
CA GLY A 15 10.18 -3.06 18.48
C GLY A 15 8.78 -2.46 18.36
N LYS A 16 8.65 -1.28 17.76
CA LYS A 16 7.35 -0.64 17.53
C LYS A 16 6.60 -1.33 16.42
N GLU A 17 5.36 -1.70 16.69
CA GLU A 17 4.48 -2.29 15.69
C GLU A 17 3.83 -1.21 14.83
N PHE A 18 3.70 -1.52 13.53
CA PHE A 18 2.98 -0.68 12.60
C PHE A 18 2.33 -1.55 11.52
N LYS A 19 1.35 -0.98 10.81
CA LYS A 19 0.67 -1.67 9.73
C LYS A 19 1.29 -1.29 8.39
N ALA A 20 1.54 -2.31 7.56
CA ALA A 20 2.00 -2.13 6.20
C ALA A 20 1.00 -2.74 5.23
N LEU A 21 1.00 -2.24 4.00
CA LEU A 21 0.12 -2.71 2.96
C LEU A 21 0.93 -3.41 1.87
N SER A 22 0.39 -4.50 1.38
CA SER A 22 0.89 -5.15 0.18
C SER A 22 -0.27 -5.47 -0.76
N VAL A 23 0.00 -5.53 -2.04
CA VAL A 23 -1.02 -5.77 -3.05
C VAL A 23 -0.44 -6.61 -4.18
N SER A 24 -1.23 -7.56 -4.69
CA SER A 24 -0.85 -8.31 -5.88
C SER A 24 -1.33 -7.60 -7.14
N LYS A 25 -0.56 -7.75 -8.22
CA LYS A 25 -0.80 -7.10 -9.50
C LYS A 25 -2.25 -7.19 -10.01
N PRO A 26 -2.96 -8.33 -9.91
CA PRO A 26 -4.34 -8.41 -10.38
C PRO A 26 -5.34 -7.48 -9.69
N TYR A 27 -4.98 -6.94 -8.53
CA TYR A 27 -5.85 -6.07 -7.74
C TYR A 27 -5.47 -4.60 -7.82
N ILE A 28 -4.57 -4.25 -8.75
CA ILE A 28 -4.18 -2.86 -8.97
C ILE A 28 -4.82 -2.34 -10.24
N GLU A 29 -5.58 -1.25 -10.13
CA GLU A 29 -5.98 -0.43 -11.26
C GLU A 29 -5.11 0.83 -11.27
N HIS A 30 -4.20 0.91 -12.21
CA HIS A 30 -3.29 2.05 -12.29
C HIS A 30 -2.95 2.35 -13.75
N PRO A 31 -3.01 3.62 -14.18
CA PRO A 31 -2.71 3.99 -15.57
C PRO A 31 -1.22 3.93 -15.92
N SER A 32 -0.34 3.83 -14.94
CA SER A 32 1.10 3.80 -15.16
C SER A 32 1.53 2.56 -15.92
N LYS A 33 2.21 2.77 -17.04
CA LYS A 33 2.80 1.72 -17.84
C LYS A 33 3.86 0.92 -17.06
N ALA A 34 4.60 1.58 -16.17
CA ALA A 34 5.60 0.93 -15.34
C ALA A 34 4.99 -0.14 -14.44
N ILE A 35 3.80 0.10 -13.90
CA ILE A 35 3.08 -0.91 -13.10
C ILE A 35 2.53 -2.01 -14.01
N ALA A 36 1.90 -1.65 -15.11
CA ALA A 36 1.28 -2.61 -16.02
C ALA A 36 2.28 -3.61 -16.62
N GLU A 37 3.49 -3.16 -16.93
CA GLU A 37 4.54 -3.98 -17.54
C GLU A 37 5.48 -4.64 -16.54
N ASN A 38 5.33 -4.35 -15.25
CA ASN A 38 6.22 -4.89 -14.23
C ASN A 38 6.03 -6.41 -14.08
N PRO A 39 7.10 -7.21 -14.17
CA PRO A 39 7.02 -8.67 -14.04
C PRO A 39 6.77 -9.13 -12.60
N THR A 40 7.01 -8.27 -11.62
CA THR A 40 6.81 -8.60 -10.22
C THR A 40 5.32 -8.75 -9.92
N LYS A 41 4.96 -9.83 -9.25
CA LYS A 41 3.58 -10.13 -8.90
C LYS A 41 3.04 -9.25 -7.77
N TYR A 42 3.90 -8.80 -6.87
CA TYR A 42 3.52 -8.06 -5.68
C TYR A 42 4.10 -6.66 -5.70
N PHE A 43 3.37 -5.75 -5.08
CA PHE A 43 3.77 -4.36 -4.90
C PHE A 43 3.65 -3.99 -3.43
N ASP A 44 4.58 -3.19 -2.94
CA ASP A 44 4.46 -2.56 -1.64
C ASP A 44 3.73 -1.23 -1.78
N VAL A 45 2.97 -0.87 -0.76
CA VAL A 45 2.27 0.40 -0.71
C VAL A 45 2.79 1.19 0.48
N ARG A 46 3.30 2.39 0.21
CA ARG A 46 3.82 3.30 1.22
C ARG A 46 2.91 4.52 1.34
N ILE A 47 2.50 4.82 2.55
CA ILE A 47 1.61 5.96 2.81
C ILE A 47 2.45 7.16 3.19
N ALA A 48 2.29 8.26 2.45
CA ALA A 48 2.97 9.52 2.75
C ALA A 48 2.45 10.09 4.09
N ARG A 49 3.33 10.78 4.85
CA ARG A 49 2.95 11.36 6.13
C ARG A 49 1.73 12.28 6.05
N LYS A 50 1.61 13.04 4.99
CA LYS A 50 0.48 13.95 4.77
C LYS A 50 -0.86 13.24 4.55
N ALA A 51 -0.85 11.96 4.23
CA ALA A 51 -2.06 11.16 4.09
C ALA A 51 -2.64 10.70 5.43
N GLY A 52 -1.90 10.89 6.52
CA GLY A 52 -2.27 10.44 7.85
C GLY A 52 -1.84 8.99 8.12
N ALA A 53 -1.99 8.55 9.35
CA ALA A 53 -1.68 7.18 9.74
C ALA A 53 -2.78 6.23 9.28
N LEU A 54 -2.40 5.08 8.73
CA LEU A 54 -3.35 4.06 8.29
C LEU A 54 -4.23 3.57 9.45
N GLU A 55 -3.63 3.42 10.63
CA GLU A 55 -4.29 2.94 11.84
C GLU A 55 -5.49 3.80 12.26
N ASP A 56 -5.48 5.09 11.91
CA ASP A 56 -6.57 6.02 12.22
C ASP A 56 -7.79 5.82 11.32
N ARG A 57 -7.66 5.04 10.26
CA ARG A 57 -8.69 4.90 9.23
C ARG A 57 -9.28 3.51 9.13
N ILE A 58 -8.71 2.52 9.82
CA ILE A 58 -9.12 1.13 9.72
C ILE A 58 -9.40 0.53 11.10
N ALA A 59 -10.21 -0.52 11.13
CA ALA A 59 -10.41 -1.29 12.35
C ALA A 59 -9.11 -2.01 12.74
N PRO A 60 -8.82 -2.15 14.04
CA PRO A 60 -7.54 -2.72 14.50
C PRO A 60 -7.25 -4.13 14.02
N ASP A 61 -8.26 -4.92 13.73
CA ASP A 61 -8.17 -6.31 13.30
C ASP A 61 -8.34 -6.52 11.80
N SER A 62 -8.35 -5.43 11.02
CA SER A 62 -8.52 -5.52 9.57
C SER A 62 -7.37 -6.29 8.93
N LYS A 63 -7.68 -7.28 8.08
CA LYS A 63 -6.70 -8.07 7.34
C LYS A 63 -6.64 -7.70 5.86
N TYR A 64 -7.76 -7.30 5.29
CA TYR A 64 -7.90 -6.95 3.87
C TYR A 64 -8.66 -5.64 3.74
N LEU A 65 -8.22 -4.80 2.83
CA LEU A 65 -8.80 -3.49 2.60
C LEU A 65 -9.00 -3.20 1.12
N ASP A 66 -10.15 -2.61 0.80
CA ASP A 66 -10.37 -1.89 -0.45
C ASP A 66 -10.03 -0.42 -0.19
N ILE A 67 -9.01 0.08 -0.87
CA ILE A 67 -8.55 1.46 -0.69
C ILE A 67 -8.78 2.23 -2.00
N GLU A 68 -9.41 3.39 -1.89
CA GLU A 68 -9.43 4.40 -2.92
C GLU A 68 -8.51 5.54 -2.48
N CYS A 69 -7.52 5.86 -3.30
CA CYS A 69 -6.46 6.78 -2.91
C CYS A 69 -5.91 7.58 -4.09
N LYS A 70 -5.24 8.68 -3.73
CA LYS A 70 -4.43 9.45 -4.67
C LYS A 70 -2.99 8.93 -4.61
N GLU A 71 -2.50 8.44 -5.73
CA GLU A 71 -1.14 7.94 -5.85
C GLU A 71 -0.15 9.05 -6.20
N GLY A 72 1.09 8.87 -5.73
CA GLY A 72 2.25 9.64 -6.13
C GLY A 72 3.18 8.79 -7.01
N ASP A 73 4.48 8.92 -6.77
CA ASP A 73 5.49 8.22 -7.56
C ASP A 73 5.49 6.72 -7.30
N VAL A 74 5.92 5.98 -8.31
CA VAL A 74 6.20 4.56 -8.23
C VAL A 74 7.69 4.36 -8.41
N PHE A 75 8.32 3.58 -7.54
CA PHE A 75 9.75 3.27 -7.62
C PHE A 75 10.02 1.85 -7.15
N ILE A 76 11.19 1.33 -7.50
CA ILE A 76 11.64 0.02 -7.03
C ILE A 76 12.47 0.24 -5.76
N SER A 77 12.01 -0.33 -4.64
CA SER A 77 12.70 -0.23 -3.36
C SER A 77 14.05 -0.93 -3.40
N LYS A 78 15.09 -0.25 -2.93
CA LYS A 78 16.43 -0.86 -2.80
C LYS A 78 16.49 -1.91 -1.71
N LYS A 79 15.62 -1.82 -0.70
CA LYS A 79 15.57 -2.79 0.40
C LYS A 79 14.82 -4.05 0.02
N THR A 80 13.60 -3.91 -0.47
CA THR A 80 12.69 -5.04 -0.72
C THR A 80 12.82 -5.61 -2.12
N LYS A 81 13.37 -4.83 -3.07
CA LYS A 81 13.42 -5.13 -4.50
C LYS A 81 12.04 -5.16 -5.18
N TYR A 82 10.97 -4.86 -4.46
CA TYR A 82 9.63 -4.77 -5.02
C TYR A 82 9.31 -3.35 -5.47
N PRO A 83 8.46 -3.19 -6.50
CA PRO A 83 7.89 -1.90 -6.82
C PRO A 83 7.09 -1.36 -5.63
N THR A 84 7.23 -0.07 -5.37
CA THR A 84 6.56 0.61 -4.26
C THR A 84 5.72 1.75 -4.79
N ILE A 85 4.45 1.77 -4.42
CA ILE A 85 3.50 2.81 -4.79
C ILE A 85 3.35 3.76 -3.61
N ILE A 86 3.59 5.06 -3.82
CA ILE A 86 3.40 6.06 -2.77
C ILE A 86 1.97 6.57 -2.83
N VAL A 87 1.26 6.46 -1.72
CA VAL A 87 -0.09 6.99 -1.55
C VAL A 87 -0.02 8.37 -0.90
N LEU A 88 -0.50 9.39 -1.60
CA LEU A 88 -0.47 10.78 -1.15
C LEU A 88 -1.68 11.17 -0.30
N ALA A 89 -2.82 10.56 -0.54
CA ALA A 89 -4.05 10.77 0.22
C ALA A 89 -4.93 9.54 0.12
N ILE A 90 -5.60 9.20 1.21
CA ILE A 90 -6.55 8.08 1.24
C ILE A 90 -7.96 8.68 1.25
N ASP A 91 -8.74 8.39 0.20
CA ASP A 91 -10.13 8.84 0.09
C ASP A 91 -11.06 7.91 0.85
N SER A 92 -10.83 6.62 0.78
CA SER A 92 -11.57 5.63 1.56
C SER A 92 -10.73 4.37 1.80
N ALA A 93 -10.98 3.71 2.93
CA ALA A 93 -10.36 2.43 3.27
C ALA A 93 -11.45 1.57 3.93
N LYS A 94 -11.92 0.55 3.21
CA LYS A 94 -13.02 -0.32 3.67
C LYS A 94 -12.53 -1.77 3.79
N PRO A 95 -12.85 -2.47 4.88
CA PRO A 95 -12.58 -3.90 4.98
C PRO A 95 -13.35 -4.71 3.93
N TYR A 96 -12.74 -5.80 3.47
CA TYR A 96 -13.44 -6.74 2.61
C TYR A 96 -13.07 -8.19 2.92
#